data_ff55c1929d299f7656f748ed99831392
#
_entry.id   ff55c1929d299f7656f748ed99831392
#
_cell.length_a   1.000
_cell.length_b   1.000
_cell.length_c   1.000
_cell.angle_alpha   90.00
_cell.angle_beta   90.00
_cell.angle_gamma   90.00
#
_symmetry.space_group_name_H-M   'P 1'
#
loop_
_entity.id
_entity.type
_entity.pdbx_description
1 polymer ?
#
loop_
_entity_poly.entity_id
_entity_poly.type
_entity_poly.pdbx_seq_one_letter_code
_entity_poly.pdbx_strand_id
1 'polypeptide(L)'
;ATIRRQRQMCIRDRLLIDEIDKADIEFPNDLLQEIDRMEFFVYELGETIKAKQRPIVIITSNNEKELPDAFLRRCFFHFINFPDRETMQQIVDVHFPGVKQEMVKEAMEIFFDVRKVPGLKKKPSTSELIDWLKLLMADDIPDEILTNRDASCLLYTSDAADEWLR
;
A
#
# COMPACT_ATOMS: atom_id res chain seq x y z
N ALA A 1 30.35 4.28 22.77
CA ALA A 1 28.98 4.35 22.27
C ALA A 1 28.08 3.61 23.25
N THR A 2 27.27 4.35 24.02
CA THR A 2 26.38 3.77 25.05
C THR A 2 25.14 3.28 24.35
N ILE A 3 25.02 1.97 24.18
CA ILE A 3 23.77 1.34 23.73
C ILE A 3 22.74 1.57 24.85
N ARG A 4 21.78 2.46 24.59
CA ARG A 4 20.62 2.65 25.45
C ARG A 4 19.84 1.34 25.47
N ARG A 5 19.94 0.58 26.56
CA ARG A 5 18.99 -0.52 26.84
C ARG A 5 17.59 0.10 26.87
N GLN A 6 16.82 -0.10 25.82
CA GLN A 6 15.39 0.18 25.86
C GLN A 6 14.79 -0.63 27.00
N ARG A 7 14.16 0.05 27.95
CA ARG A 7 13.38 -0.61 29.00
C ARG A 7 12.33 -1.43 28.30
N GLN A 8 12.40 -2.75 28.47
CA GLN A 8 11.33 -3.66 28.11
C GLN A 8 10.11 -3.33 28.99
N MET A 9 9.28 -2.39 28.55
CA MET A 9 7.90 -2.34 29.01
C MET A 9 7.19 -3.55 28.41
N CYS A 10 6.25 -4.16 29.15
CA CYS A 10 5.42 -5.30 28.75
C CYS A 10 4.48 -5.00 27.58
N ILE A 11 5.01 -4.45 26.50
CA ILE A 11 4.33 -4.25 25.25
C ILE A 11 4.63 -5.50 24.44
N ARG A 12 3.60 -6.24 24.06
CA ARG A 12 3.76 -7.33 23.11
C ARG A 12 4.42 -6.76 21.86
N ASP A 13 5.60 -7.25 21.53
CA ASP A 13 6.31 -6.83 20.36
C ASP A 13 5.43 -7.08 19.13
N ARG A 14 5.42 -6.14 18.22
CA ARG A 14 4.70 -6.23 16.93
C ARG A 14 5.73 -6.30 15.84
N LEU A 15 5.60 -7.30 14.97
CA LEU A 15 6.44 -7.49 13.80
C LEU A 15 5.57 -7.23 12.57
N LEU A 16 5.97 -6.27 11.74
CA LEU A 16 5.37 -6.03 10.44
C LEU A 16 6.29 -6.61 9.37
N ILE A 17 5.73 -7.48 8.53
CA ILE A 17 6.38 -8.01 7.33
C ILE A 17 5.59 -7.47 6.16
N ASP A 18 6.17 -6.51 5.46
CA ASP A 18 5.51 -5.78 4.39
C ASP A 18 5.81 -6.43 3.05
N GLU A 19 4.81 -6.48 2.15
CA GLU A 19 4.92 -6.96 0.78
C GLU A 19 5.56 -8.35 0.63
N ILE A 20 5.07 -9.33 1.38
CA ILE A 20 5.63 -10.70 1.39
C ILE A 20 5.63 -11.38 0.01
N ASP A 21 4.72 -10.99 -0.87
CA ASP A 21 4.60 -11.48 -2.24
C ASP A 21 5.73 -11.02 -3.16
N LYS A 22 6.53 -10.02 -2.76
CA LYS A 22 7.75 -9.61 -3.49
C LYS A 22 8.98 -10.46 -3.15
N ALA A 23 8.93 -11.19 -2.06
CA ALA A 23 9.99 -12.11 -1.68
C ALA A 23 10.08 -13.32 -2.62
N ASP A 24 11.14 -14.11 -2.48
CA ASP A 24 11.30 -15.38 -3.18
C ASP A 24 10.17 -16.35 -2.82
N ILE A 25 9.82 -17.22 -3.76
CA ILE A 25 8.66 -18.12 -3.64
C ILE A 25 8.77 -19.10 -2.43
N GLU A 26 9.97 -19.38 -1.99
CA GLU A 26 10.24 -20.26 -0.85
C GLU A 26 10.18 -19.52 0.49
N PHE A 27 10.43 -18.22 0.49
CA PHE A 27 10.49 -17.40 1.71
C PHE A 27 9.26 -17.49 2.61
N PRO A 28 8.01 -17.47 2.11
CA PRO A 28 6.84 -17.63 2.98
C PRO A 28 6.82 -18.96 3.74
N ASN A 29 7.32 -20.04 3.13
CA ASN A 29 7.38 -21.36 3.77
C ASN A 29 8.48 -21.41 4.84
N ASP A 30 9.64 -20.83 4.58
CA ASP A 30 10.74 -20.74 5.54
C ASP A 30 10.31 -19.91 6.76
N LEU A 31 9.67 -18.76 6.50
CA LEU A 31 9.14 -17.90 7.55
C LEU A 31 8.12 -18.60 8.46
N LEU A 32 7.34 -19.54 7.92
CA LEU A 32 6.38 -20.30 8.73
C LEU A 32 7.06 -21.10 9.85
N GLN A 33 8.19 -21.73 9.56
CA GLN A 33 8.92 -22.50 10.54
C GLN A 33 9.43 -21.62 11.69
N GLU A 34 9.93 -20.46 11.34
CA GLU A 34 10.44 -19.46 12.28
C GLU A 34 9.33 -18.88 13.17
N ILE A 35 8.20 -18.57 12.56
CA ILE A 35 7.01 -18.06 13.30
C ILE A 35 6.41 -19.14 14.20
N ASP A 36 6.37 -20.39 13.76
CA ASP A 36 5.82 -21.49 14.55
C ASP A 36 6.70 -21.78 15.79
N ARG A 37 8.01 -21.82 15.59
CA ARG A 37 8.99 -22.12 16.67
C ARG A 37 9.36 -20.90 17.50
N MET A 38 9.13 -19.69 16.96
CA MET A 38 9.56 -18.40 17.54
C MET A 38 11.06 -18.37 17.81
N GLU A 39 11.82 -18.97 16.94
CA GLU A 39 13.28 -19.01 16.97
C GLU A 39 13.83 -18.95 15.55
N PHE A 40 14.99 -18.30 15.40
CA PHE A 40 15.71 -18.27 14.13
C PHE A 40 17.22 -18.39 14.38
N PHE A 41 17.91 -18.97 13.40
CA PHE A 41 19.35 -19.15 13.45
C PHE A 41 20.05 -18.00 12.73
N VAL A 42 20.98 -17.35 13.43
CA VAL A 42 21.82 -16.28 12.85
C VAL A 42 23.13 -16.90 12.39
N TYR A 43 23.28 -17.08 11.09
CA TYR A 43 24.44 -17.75 10.50
C TYR A 43 25.75 -17.01 10.80
N GLU A 44 25.75 -15.68 10.83
CA GLU A 44 26.95 -14.87 11.08
C GLU A 44 27.48 -15.02 12.50
N LEU A 45 26.61 -15.31 13.46
CA LEU A 45 26.95 -15.47 14.87
C LEU A 45 27.03 -16.92 15.30
N GLY A 46 26.49 -17.85 14.50
CA GLY A 46 26.36 -19.25 14.86
C GLY A 46 25.41 -19.51 16.03
N GLU A 47 24.49 -18.60 16.29
CA GLU A 47 23.61 -18.64 17.46
C GLU A 47 22.14 -18.73 17.06
N THR A 48 21.36 -19.47 17.87
CA THR A 48 19.88 -19.47 17.75
C THR A 48 19.29 -18.45 18.70
N ILE A 49 18.56 -17.47 18.14
CA ILE A 49 17.81 -16.50 18.92
C ILE A 49 16.38 -17.00 19.09
N LYS A 50 15.93 -17.06 20.34
CA LYS A 50 14.58 -17.50 20.68
C LYS A 50 13.80 -16.39 21.34
N ALA A 51 12.57 -16.16 20.86
CA ALA A 51 11.67 -15.18 21.44
C ALA A 51 11.22 -15.59 22.84
N LYS A 52 11.30 -14.67 23.79
CA LYS A 52 10.80 -14.88 25.17
C LYS A 52 9.28 -14.85 25.23
N GLN A 53 8.65 -14.07 24.37
CA GLN A 53 7.20 -13.94 24.25
C GLN A 53 6.83 -13.91 22.77
N ARG A 54 5.67 -14.47 22.43
CA ARG A 54 5.19 -14.50 21.05
C ARG A 54 4.79 -13.11 20.60
N PRO A 55 5.42 -12.54 19.56
CA PRO A 55 5.03 -11.24 19.00
C PRO A 55 3.69 -11.36 18.26
N ILE A 56 3.05 -10.22 18.05
CA ILE A 56 1.96 -10.12 17.07
C ILE A 56 2.60 -9.88 15.71
N VAL A 57 2.41 -10.82 14.78
CA VAL A 57 2.94 -10.71 13.41
C VAL A 57 1.83 -10.21 12.51
N ILE A 58 2.10 -9.13 11.78
CA ILE A 58 1.23 -8.54 10.77
C ILE A 58 1.96 -8.67 9.44
N ILE A 59 1.29 -9.23 8.44
CA ILE A 59 1.88 -9.48 7.13
C ILE A 59 1.00 -8.81 6.09
N THR A 60 1.60 -8.05 5.17
CA THR A 60 0.90 -7.44 4.05
C THR A 60 1.29 -8.09 2.73
N SER A 61 0.36 -8.07 1.77
CA SER A 61 0.57 -8.53 0.41
C SER A 61 -0.29 -7.72 -0.55
N ASN A 62 0.26 -7.37 -1.70
CA ASN A 62 -0.45 -6.73 -2.80
C ASN A 62 -1.08 -7.74 -3.77
N ASN A 63 -0.94 -9.03 -3.48
CA ASN A 63 -1.44 -10.13 -4.32
C ASN A 63 -0.83 -10.15 -5.73
N GLU A 64 0.44 -9.75 -5.84
CA GLU A 64 1.18 -9.82 -7.12
C GLU A 64 1.60 -11.26 -7.45
N LYS A 65 1.86 -12.07 -6.41
CA LYS A 65 2.15 -13.50 -6.50
C LYS A 65 1.25 -14.26 -5.55
N GLU A 66 0.85 -15.45 -5.94
CA GLU A 66 0.09 -16.36 -5.08
C GLU A 66 0.94 -16.84 -3.90
N LEU A 67 0.39 -16.73 -2.70
CA LEU A 67 1.03 -17.22 -1.50
C LEU A 67 0.66 -18.71 -1.29
N PRO A 68 1.58 -19.54 -0.76
CA PRO A 68 1.32 -20.95 -0.53
C PRO A 68 0.12 -21.17 0.40
N ASP A 69 -0.73 -22.15 0.06
CA ASP A 69 -1.88 -22.52 0.89
C ASP A 69 -1.50 -22.85 2.34
N ALA A 70 -0.35 -23.47 2.53
CA ALA A 70 0.19 -23.81 3.84
C ALA A 70 0.42 -22.56 4.70
N PHE A 71 0.81 -21.46 4.07
CA PHE A 71 1.00 -20.16 4.70
C PHE A 71 -0.36 -19.52 5.04
N LEU A 72 -1.27 -19.46 4.08
CA LEU A 72 -2.58 -18.83 4.25
C LEU A 72 -3.41 -19.48 5.36
N ARG A 73 -3.36 -20.80 5.50
CA ARG A 73 -4.09 -21.54 6.56
C ARG A 73 -3.65 -21.18 8.00
N ARG A 74 -2.49 -20.56 8.16
CA ARG A 74 -1.96 -20.14 9.48
C ARG A 74 -2.22 -18.68 9.79
N CYS A 75 -2.79 -17.93 8.84
CA CYS A 75 -3.04 -16.49 8.95
C CYS A 75 -4.54 -16.22 9.15
N PHE A 76 -4.83 -15.20 9.96
CA PHE A 76 -6.13 -14.54 9.91
C PHE A 76 -6.10 -13.57 8.74
N PHE A 77 -6.95 -13.81 7.77
CA PHE A 77 -6.97 -13.06 6.53
C PHE A 77 -7.92 -11.88 6.60
N HIS A 78 -7.46 -10.71 6.17
CA HIS A 78 -8.27 -9.52 6.02
C HIS A 78 -7.99 -8.88 4.66
N PHE A 79 -9.03 -8.80 3.82
CA PHE A 79 -8.91 -8.18 2.52
C PHE A 79 -9.29 -6.69 2.59
N ILE A 80 -8.39 -5.83 2.16
CA ILE A 80 -8.61 -4.38 2.11
C ILE A 80 -9.13 -4.04 0.72
N ASN A 81 -10.42 -3.72 0.63
CA ASN A 81 -11.02 -3.27 -0.61
C ASN A 81 -10.55 -1.86 -0.97
N PHE A 82 -10.56 -1.57 -2.28
CA PHE A 82 -10.36 -0.20 -2.73
C PHE A 82 -11.48 0.70 -2.16
N PRO A 83 -11.14 1.91 -1.67
CA PRO A 83 -12.10 2.80 -1.06
C PRO A 83 -13.28 3.13 -1.99
N ASP A 84 -14.48 3.15 -1.46
CA ASP A 84 -15.64 3.69 -2.15
C ASP A 84 -15.57 5.23 -2.26
N ARG A 85 -16.54 5.83 -2.95
CA ARG A 85 -16.54 7.28 -3.17
C ARG A 85 -16.60 8.09 -1.88
N GLU A 86 -17.36 7.62 -0.89
CA GLU A 86 -17.53 8.32 0.40
C GLU A 86 -16.23 8.27 1.21
N THR A 87 -15.63 7.10 1.30
CA THR A 87 -14.34 6.91 1.98
C THR A 87 -13.22 7.68 1.26
N MET A 88 -13.24 7.69 -0.09
CA MET A 88 -12.26 8.44 -0.86
C MET A 88 -12.40 9.95 -0.63
N GLN A 89 -13.63 10.47 -0.54
CA GLN A 89 -13.87 11.88 -0.18
C GLN A 89 -13.27 12.22 1.18
N GLN A 90 -13.49 11.37 2.19
CA GLN A 90 -12.91 11.57 3.52
C GLN A 90 -11.38 11.56 3.49
N ILE A 91 -10.76 10.69 2.70
CA ILE A 91 -9.31 10.66 2.50
C ILE A 91 -8.83 11.97 1.90
N VAL A 92 -9.49 12.45 0.85
CA VAL A 92 -9.15 13.73 0.21
C VAL A 92 -9.32 14.91 1.15
N ASP A 93 -10.40 14.96 1.94
CA ASP A 93 -10.66 16.04 2.89
C ASP A 93 -9.59 16.11 4.00
N VAL A 94 -9.04 14.97 4.41
CA VAL A 94 -7.93 14.90 5.37
C VAL A 94 -6.62 15.42 4.77
N HIS A 95 -6.35 15.10 3.50
CA HIS A 95 -5.13 15.52 2.82
C HIS A 95 -5.15 16.98 2.37
N PHE A 96 -6.34 17.49 2.06
CA PHE A 96 -6.53 18.83 1.50
C PHE A 96 -7.64 19.60 2.23
N PRO A 97 -7.42 19.98 3.49
CA PRO A 97 -8.40 20.76 4.24
C PRO A 97 -8.59 22.14 3.59
N GLY A 98 -9.83 22.45 3.19
CA GLY A 98 -10.19 23.76 2.63
C GLY A 98 -10.13 23.90 1.11
N VAL A 99 -9.94 22.81 0.37
CA VAL A 99 -10.01 22.82 -1.11
C VAL A 99 -11.45 23.04 -1.59
N LYS A 100 -11.59 23.65 -2.76
CA LYS A 100 -12.89 23.82 -3.42
C LYS A 100 -13.54 22.46 -3.66
N GLN A 101 -14.66 22.21 -3.02
CA GLN A 101 -15.37 20.93 -3.08
C GLN A 101 -15.83 20.57 -4.50
N GLU A 102 -16.09 21.56 -5.36
CA GLU A 102 -16.48 21.36 -6.76
C GLU A 102 -15.37 20.71 -7.55
N MET A 103 -14.14 21.24 -7.46
CA MET A 103 -12.97 20.67 -8.13
C MET A 103 -12.68 19.23 -7.68
N VAL A 104 -12.75 18.97 -6.37
CA VAL A 104 -12.55 17.62 -5.83
C VAL A 104 -13.59 16.65 -6.36
N LYS A 105 -14.85 17.08 -6.41
CA LYS A 105 -15.95 16.25 -6.90
C LYS A 105 -15.76 15.89 -8.40
N GLU A 106 -15.41 16.84 -9.22
CA GLU A 106 -15.16 16.61 -10.65
C GLU A 106 -13.94 15.69 -10.86
N ALA A 107 -12.85 15.96 -10.16
CA ALA A 107 -11.67 15.13 -10.22
C ALA A 107 -11.97 13.67 -9.79
N MET A 108 -12.73 13.48 -8.73
CA MET A 108 -13.15 12.16 -8.30
C MET A 108 -14.06 11.45 -9.31
N GLU A 109 -14.97 12.16 -9.95
CA GLU A 109 -15.82 11.58 -11.02
C GLU A 109 -14.96 11.04 -12.16
N ILE A 110 -14.04 11.84 -12.66
CA ILE A 110 -13.11 11.45 -13.72
C ILE A 110 -12.26 10.26 -13.26
N PHE A 111 -11.72 10.31 -12.07
CA PHE A 111 -10.89 9.23 -11.51
C PHE A 111 -11.63 7.90 -11.45
N PHE A 112 -12.85 7.89 -10.94
CA PHE A 112 -13.65 6.67 -10.88
C PHE A 112 -14.12 6.17 -12.25
N ASP A 113 -14.32 7.07 -13.20
CA ASP A 113 -14.66 6.69 -14.57
C ASP A 113 -13.47 6.07 -15.30
N VAL A 114 -12.27 6.64 -15.15
CA VAL A 114 -11.02 6.02 -15.64
C VAL A 114 -10.83 4.61 -15.06
N ARG A 115 -11.07 4.41 -13.76
CA ARG A 115 -10.96 3.09 -13.15
C ARG A 115 -11.93 2.04 -13.68
N LYS A 116 -13.04 2.45 -14.31
CA LYS A 116 -14.03 1.57 -14.95
C LYS A 116 -13.66 1.17 -16.36
N VAL A 117 -12.71 1.87 -16.99
CA VAL A 117 -12.30 1.58 -18.37
C VAL A 117 -11.77 0.16 -18.47
N PRO A 118 -12.36 -0.70 -19.31
CA PRO A 118 -11.87 -2.06 -19.50
C PRO A 118 -10.53 -2.06 -20.25
N GLY A 119 -9.63 -2.94 -19.85
CA GLY A 119 -8.34 -3.12 -20.54
C GLY A 119 -7.18 -2.27 -19.99
N LEU A 120 -7.39 -1.46 -18.96
CA LEU A 120 -6.28 -0.83 -18.24
C LEU A 120 -5.39 -1.89 -17.59
N LYS A 121 -4.10 -1.89 -17.90
CA LYS A 121 -3.11 -2.78 -17.29
C LYS A 121 -3.05 -2.58 -15.77
N LYS A 122 -3.12 -1.34 -15.33
CA LYS A 122 -3.13 -0.94 -13.92
C LYS A 122 -4.22 0.08 -13.69
N LYS A 123 -5.06 -0.17 -12.69
CA LYS A 123 -6.06 0.80 -12.26
C LYS A 123 -5.40 1.85 -11.36
N PRO A 124 -5.66 3.15 -11.56
CA PRO A 124 -5.06 4.19 -10.74
C PRO A 124 -5.37 3.99 -9.25
N SER A 125 -4.37 4.23 -8.41
CA SER A 125 -4.41 4.07 -6.95
C SER A 125 -4.88 5.35 -6.24
N THR A 126 -5.13 5.24 -4.94
CA THR A 126 -5.46 6.42 -4.11
C THR A 126 -4.32 7.44 -4.09
N SER A 127 -3.06 6.98 -4.09
CA SER A 127 -1.88 7.87 -4.12
C SER A 127 -1.84 8.68 -5.40
N GLU A 128 -2.12 8.06 -6.54
CA GLU A 128 -2.17 8.75 -7.84
C GLU A 128 -3.27 9.81 -7.89
N LEU A 129 -4.43 9.56 -7.28
CA LEU A 129 -5.47 10.60 -7.14
C LEU A 129 -4.98 11.78 -6.30
N ILE A 130 -4.34 11.52 -5.17
CA ILE A 130 -3.81 12.55 -4.29
C ILE A 130 -2.74 13.39 -4.99
N ASP A 131 -1.83 12.75 -5.70
CA ASP A 131 -0.77 13.45 -6.43
C ASP A 131 -1.33 14.25 -7.61
N TRP A 132 -2.33 13.71 -8.30
CA TRP A 132 -3.04 14.45 -9.34
C TRP A 132 -3.76 15.68 -8.80
N LEU A 133 -4.46 15.57 -7.67
CA LEU A 133 -5.09 16.72 -7.01
C LEU A 133 -4.06 17.78 -6.59
N LYS A 134 -2.88 17.37 -6.10
CA LYS A 134 -1.79 18.32 -5.82
C LYS A 134 -1.37 19.11 -7.06
N LEU A 135 -1.23 18.43 -8.19
CA LEU A 135 -0.87 19.08 -9.46
C LEU A 135 -1.96 20.05 -9.91
N LEU A 136 -3.24 19.65 -9.86
CA LEU A 136 -4.35 20.52 -10.21
C LEU A 136 -4.41 21.80 -9.36
N MET A 137 -4.04 21.68 -8.07
CA MET A 137 -3.98 22.82 -7.16
C MET A 137 -2.75 23.72 -7.37
N ALA A 138 -1.62 23.14 -7.80
CA ALA A 138 -0.37 23.86 -8.00
C ALA A 138 -0.38 24.73 -9.26
N ASP A 139 -1.07 24.27 -10.31
CA ASP A 139 -1.05 24.91 -11.63
C ASP A 139 -2.17 25.94 -11.84
N ASP A 140 -2.99 26.23 -10.80
CA ASP A 140 -4.17 27.15 -10.90
C ASP A 140 -5.02 26.84 -12.15
N ILE A 141 -5.20 25.54 -12.43
CA ILE A 141 -5.91 25.08 -13.62
C ILE A 141 -7.36 25.54 -13.53
N PRO A 142 -7.88 26.27 -14.53
CA PRO A 142 -9.27 26.70 -14.55
C PRO A 142 -10.23 25.51 -14.51
N ASP A 143 -11.26 25.59 -13.68
CA ASP A 143 -12.30 24.55 -13.53
C ASP A 143 -12.91 24.14 -14.90
N GLU A 144 -12.87 25.02 -15.91
CA GLU A 144 -13.33 24.78 -17.27
C GLU A 144 -12.57 23.66 -18.02
N ILE A 145 -11.30 23.44 -17.70
CA ILE A 145 -10.48 22.38 -18.32
C ILE A 145 -10.88 21.00 -17.82
N LEU A 146 -11.26 20.90 -16.55
CA LEU A 146 -11.74 19.65 -15.95
C LEU A 146 -13.13 19.27 -16.51
N THR A 147 -13.95 20.25 -16.80
CA THR A 147 -15.30 20.05 -17.36
C THR A 147 -15.25 19.56 -18.82
N ASN A 148 -14.19 19.86 -19.54
CA ASN A 148 -14.07 19.55 -20.98
C ASN A 148 -13.61 18.10 -21.27
N ARG A 149 -13.58 17.23 -20.26
CA ARG A 149 -13.43 15.75 -20.30
C ARG A 149 -12.46 15.21 -21.38
N ASP A 150 -11.40 15.92 -21.67
CA ASP A 150 -10.35 15.36 -22.52
C ASP A 150 -9.52 14.36 -21.69
N ALA A 151 -10.05 13.12 -21.63
CA ALA A 151 -9.46 12.02 -20.87
C ALA A 151 -8.03 11.66 -21.34
N SER A 152 -7.59 12.24 -22.45
CA SER A 152 -6.24 12.02 -22.98
C SER A 152 -5.15 12.48 -22.01
N CYS A 153 -5.36 13.54 -21.24
CA CYS A 153 -4.38 14.05 -20.29
C CYS A 153 -4.15 13.11 -19.10
N LEU A 154 -5.17 12.32 -18.69
CA LEU A 154 -5.07 11.38 -17.58
C LEU A 154 -4.39 10.06 -17.96
N LEU A 155 -4.55 9.63 -19.21
CA LEU A 155 -3.89 8.44 -19.74
C LEU A 155 -2.37 8.63 -19.88
N TYR A 156 -1.93 9.86 -20.15
CA TYR A 156 -0.51 10.19 -20.28
C TYR A 156 0.25 10.11 -18.95
N THR A 157 -0.38 10.36 -17.81
CA THR A 157 0.32 10.31 -16.51
C THR A 157 0.57 8.90 -16.02
N SER A 158 -0.26 7.92 -16.37
CA SER A 158 -0.05 6.52 -15.98
C SER A 158 0.92 5.78 -16.91
N ASP A 159 0.95 6.11 -18.20
CA ASP A 159 1.89 5.51 -19.18
C ASP A 159 3.30 6.12 -19.08
N ALA A 160 3.42 7.40 -18.75
CA ALA A 160 4.72 8.06 -18.59
C ALA A 160 5.53 7.51 -17.40
N ALA A 161 4.88 7.05 -16.34
CA ALA A 161 5.55 6.44 -15.20
C ALA A 161 6.18 5.07 -15.56
N ASP A 162 5.59 4.31 -16.49
CA ASP A 162 6.09 3.00 -16.90
C ASP A 162 7.22 3.08 -17.96
N GLU A 163 7.33 4.19 -18.70
CA GLU A 163 8.41 4.40 -19.68
C GLU A 163 9.74 4.87 -19.04
N TRP A 164 9.72 5.44 -17.83
CA TRP A 164 10.92 5.88 -17.10
C TRP A 164 11.58 4.76 -16.29
N LEU A 165 10.98 3.57 -16.24
CA LEU A 165 11.46 2.40 -15.48
C LEU A 165 11.97 1.26 -16.38
N ARG A 166 12.28 1.54 -17.65
CA ARG A 166 12.96 0.58 -18.55
C ARG A 166 14.41 0.88 -18.75
#